data_544f396a73d1b2d8a36a193be148647a
#
_entry.id   544f396a73d1b2d8a36a193be148647a
#
_cell.length_a   1.000
_cell.length_b   1.000
_cell.length_c   1.000
_cell.angle_alpha   90.00
_cell.angle_beta   90.00
_cell.angle_gamma   90.00
#
_symmetry.space_group_name_H-M   'P 1'
#
loop_
_entity.id
_entity.type
_entity.pdbx_description
1 polymer ?
#
loop_
_entity_poly.entity_id
_entity_poly.type
_entity_poly.pdbx_seq_one_letter_code
_entity_poly.pdbx_strand_id
1 'polypeptide(L)'
;LIELWHTLIGTIADVLPIAAIIFGFQLFVLRKPIPHFGRVLAGFLYVLIGLAFFLEGRELALFPLGKLMAAQLTDPAFIASVSHAAEQVTALNWRDYYWVYLFAFAIGFSTTIAEPSLLAVAIKANQVSAGSIGVMGLRVAVALGVAIGIALGTYRIVTGTPLHWYIIAGYVVVVIQTFFAPKLIIALAYDSGGVTTSTVTVPLVAALGLGLA
;
A
#
# COMPACT_ATOMS: atom_id res chain seq x y z
N LEU A 1 12.14 -0.32 -24.98
CA LEU A 1 11.28 -1.26 -25.74
C LEU A 1 11.54 -2.72 -25.36
N ILE A 2 12.80 -3.14 -25.20
CA ILE A 2 13.15 -4.53 -24.80
C ILE A 2 12.70 -4.79 -23.36
N GLU A 3 12.90 -3.86 -22.43
CA GLU A 3 12.46 -3.99 -21.05
C GLU A 3 10.95 -4.08 -20.94
N LEU A 4 10.22 -3.21 -21.65
CA LEU A 4 8.76 -3.24 -21.72
C LEU A 4 8.21 -4.59 -22.25
N TRP A 5 8.93 -5.22 -23.18
CA TRP A 5 8.60 -6.55 -23.67
C TRP A 5 8.81 -7.63 -22.61
N HIS A 6 9.90 -7.55 -21.83
CA HIS A 6 10.15 -8.44 -20.70
C HIS A 6 9.10 -8.28 -19.61
N THR A 7 8.76 -7.03 -19.27
CA THR A 7 7.70 -6.71 -18.31
C THR A 7 6.35 -7.25 -18.75
N LEU A 8 6.03 -7.16 -20.04
CA LEU A 8 4.77 -7.66 -20.60
C LEU A 8 4.70 -9.20 -20.53
N ILE A 9 5.79 -9.90 -20.84
CA ILE A 9 5.86 -11.37 -20.71
C ILE A 9 5.74 -11.78 -19.25
N GLY A 10 6.44 -11.09 -18.34
CA GLY A 10 6.32 -11.32 -16.89
C GLY A 10 4.88 -11.12 -16.41
N THR A 11 4.25 -10.02 -16.82
CA THR A 11 2.85 -9.73 -16.47
C THR A 11 1.88 -10.81 -16.95
N ILE A 12 2.10 -11.37 -18.16
CA ILE A 12 1.30 -12.49 -18.66
C ILE A 12 1.48 -13.71 -17.76
N ALA A 13 2.71 -14.02 -17.36
CA ALA A 13 3.00 -15.15 -16.47
C ALA A 13 2.34 -14.98 -15.09
N ASP A 14 2.31 -13.77 -14.54
CA ASP A 14 1.68 -13.45 -13.25
C ASP A 14 0.14 -13.53 -13.31
N VAL A 15 -0.46 -13.11 -14.42
CA VAL A 15 -1.91 -13.07 -14.59
C VAL A 15 -2.47 -14.40 -15.08
N LEU A 16 -1.66 -15.23 -15.74
CA LEU A 16 -2.07 -16.52 -16.30
C LEU A 16 -2.69 -17.48 -15.25
N PRO A 17 -2.14 -17.67 -14.05
CA PRO A 17 -2.74 -18.53 -13.04
C PRO A 17 -4.12 -18.06 -12.61
N ILE A 18 -4.31 -16.75 -12.46
CA ILE A 18 -5.59 -16.14 -12.06
C ILE A 18 -6.61 -16.36 -13.19
N ALA A 19 -6.22 -16.09 -14.42
CA ALA A 19 -7.04 -16.35 -15.60
C ALA A 19 -7.43 -17.83 -15.71
N ALA A 20 -6.46 -18.73 -15.52
CA ALA A 20 -6.70 -20.18 -15.59
C ALA A 20 -7.72 -20.64 -14.52
N ILE A 21 -7.63 -20.11 -13.31
CA ILE A 21 -8.59 -20.40 -12.23
C ILE A 21 -9.98 -19.87 -12.60
N ILE A 22 -10.09 -18.62 -13.02
CA ILE A 22 -11.39 -18.00 -13.35
C ILE A 22 -12.05 -18.73 -14.53
N PHE A 23 -11.34 -18.90 -15.63
CA PHE A 23 -11.89 -19.58 -16.81
C PHE A 23 -12.11 -21.07 -16.57
N GLY A 24 -11.19 -21.73 -15.86
CA GLY A 24 -11.31 -23.13 -15.47
C GLY A 24 -12.54 -23.36 -14.59
N PHE A 25 -12.76 -22.52 -13.57
CA PHE A 25 -13.93 -22.63 -12.70
C PHE A 25 -15.22 -22.36 -13.45
N GLN A 26 -15.22 -21.39 -14.36
CA GLN A 26 -16.37 -21.08 -15.21
C GLN A 26 -16.73 -22.26 -16.14
N LEU A 27 -15.72 -22.89 -16.73
CA LEU A 27 -15.91 -23.95 -17.73
C LEU A 27 -16.24 -25.31 -17.09
N PHE A 28 -15.52 -25.69 -16.03
CA PHE A 28 -15.62 -27.02 -15.43
C PHE A 28 -16.63 -27.13 -14.31
N VAL A 29 -16.78 -26.04 -13.49
CA VAL A 29 -17.65 -26.05 -12.31
C VAL A 29 -19.01 -25.45 -12.64
N LEU A 30 -19.04 -24.22 -13.13
CA LEU A 30 -20.28 -23.51 -13.42
C LEU A 30 -20.95 -24.00 -14.70
N ARG A 31 -20.18 -24.51 -15.67
CA ARG A 31 -20.64 -25.05 -16.96
C ARG A 31 -21.60 -24.12 -17.69
N LYS A 32 -21.46 -22.81 -17.49
CA LYS A 32 -22.28 -21.79 -18.16
C LYS A 32 -21.45 -21.04 -19.18
N PRO A 33 -22.00 -20.74 -20.38
CA PRO A 33 -21.31 -19.92 -21.35
C PRO A 33 -21.05 -18.51 -20.77
N ILE A 34 -19.88 -17.97 -21.05
CA ILE A 34 -19.54 -16.61 -20.65
C ILE A 34 -20.29 -15.63 -21.53
N PRO A 35 -21.20 -14.80 -20.96
CA PRO A 35 -21.91 -13.80 -21.74
C PRO A 35 -20.90 -12.79 -22.28
N HIS A 36 -21.03 -12.44 -23.56
CA HIS A 36 -20.16 -11.47 -24.22
C HIS A 36 -18.65 -11.78 -24.15
N PHE A 37 -18.26 -13.03 -24.37
CA PHE A 37 -16.88 -13.50 -24.25
C PHE A 37 -15.85 -12.59 -24.96
N GLY A 38 -16.17 -12.04 -26.14
CA GLY A 38 -15.29 -11.09 -26.84
C GLY A 38 -15.00 -9.81 -26.03
N ARG A 39 -16.01 -9.28 -25.30
CA ARG A 39 -15.80 -8.11 -24.43
C ARG A 39 -14.95 -8.45 -23.21
N VAL A 40 -15.15 -9.64 -22.65
CA VAL A 40 -14.35 -10.11 -21.50
C VAL A 40 -12.89 -10.28 -21.93
N LEU A 41 -12.64 -10.87 -23.10
CA LEU A 41 -11.29 -11.06 -23.65
C LEU A 41 -10.63 -9.70 -23.95
N ALA A 42 -11.34 -8.76 -24.57
CA ALA A 42 -10.84 -7.41 -24.81
C ALA A 42 -10.52 -6.68 -23.49
N GLY A 43 -11.39 -6.78 -22.48
CA GLY A 43 -11.13 -6.24 -21.14
C GLY A 43 -9.89 -6.84 -20.51
N PHE A 44 -9.69 -8.14 -20.66
CA PHE A 44 -8.50 -8.84 -20.16
C PHE A 44 -7.20 -8.36 -20.84
N LEU A 45 -7.26 -8.11 -22.14
CA LEU A 45 -6.13 -7.56 -22.90
C LEU A 45 -5.78 -6.13 -22.43
N TYR A 46 -6.80 -5.27 -22.19
CA TYR A 46 -6.58 -3.94 -21.65
C TYR A 46 -5.96 -3.98 -20.24
N VAL A 47 -6.37 -4.92 -19.41
CA VAL A 47 -5.79 -5.11 -18.07
C VAL A 47 -4.33 -5.53 -18.17
N LEU A 48 -3.98 -6.47 -19.05
CA LEU A 48 -2.58 -6.89 -19.24
C LEU A 48 -1.69 -5.73 -19.69
N ILE A 49 -2.14 -4.99 -20.71
CA ILE A 49 -1.39 -3.83 -21.22
C ILE A 49 -1.25 -2.75 -20.13
N GLY A 50 -2.36 -2.42 -19.48
CA GLY A 50 -2.36 -1.41 -18.41
C GLY A 50 -1.47 -1.80 -17.24
N LEU A 51 -1.48 -3.07 -16.83
CA LEU A 51 -0.64 -3.58 -15.76
C LEU A 51 0.85 -3.55 -16.14
N ALA A 52 1.19 -3.94 -17.39
CA ALA A 52 2.58 -3.87 -17.87
C ALA A 52 3.11 -2.42 -17.85
N PHE A 53 2.35 -1.45 -18.36
CA PHE A 53 2.72 -0.05 -18.29
C PHE A 53 2.83 0.47 -16.86
N PHE A 54 1.94 0.05 -15.98
CA PHE A 54 1.98 0.42 -14.56
C PHE A 54 3.24 -0.11 -13.88
N LEU A 55 3.58 -1.39 -14.10
CA LEU A 55 4.77 -2.01 -13.51
C LEU A 55 6.05 -1.33 -14.01
N GLU A 56 6.15 -1.05 -15.29
CA GLU A 56 7.29 -0.36 -15.90
C GLU A 56 7.42 1.08 -15.38
N GLY A 57 6.31 1.83 -15.35
CA GLY A 57 6.29 3.20 -14.81
C GLY A 57 6.69 3.27 -13.35
N ARG A 58 6.34 2.28 -12.54
CA ARG A 58 6.75 2.14 -11.16
C ARG A 58 8.27 1.97 -11.04
N GLU A 59 8.88 1.10 -11.85
CA GLU A 59 10.31 0.82 -11.80
C GLU A 59 11.16 1.97 -12.33
N LEU A 60 10.71 2.60 -13.40
CA LEU A 60 11.47 3.68 -14.04
C LEU A 60 11.34 5.04 -13.36
N ALA A 61 10.21 5.31 -12.70
CA ALA A 61 9.94 6.63 -12.12
C ALA A 61 9.75 6.59 -10.60
N LEU A 62 8.83 5.77 -10.11
CA LEU A 62 8.41 5.80 -8.71
C LEU A 62 9.51 5.33 -7.76
N PHE A 63 10.20 4.24 -8.07
CA PHE A 63 11.23 3.69 -7.19
C PHE A 63 12.50 4.55 -7.12
N PRO A 64 13.08 5.02 -8.23
CA PRO A 64 14.23 5.92 -8.16
C PRO A 64 13.89 7.21 -7.42
N LEU A 65 12.73 7.82 -7.70
CA LEU A 65 12.29 9.03 -7.01
C LEU A 65 12.09 8.81 -5.52
N GLY A 66 11.42 7.71 -5.14
CA GLY A 66 11.17 7.36 -3.74
C GLY A 66 12.47 7.11 -2.95
N LYS A 67 13.43 6.41 -3.56
CA LYS A 67 14.76 6.20 -2.96
C LYS A 67 15.54 7.51 -2.80
N LEU A 68 15.51 8.40 -3.81
CA LEU A 68 16.15 9.70 -3.75
C LEU A 68 15.55 10.57 -2.64
N MET A 69 14.22 10.64 -2.56
CA MET A 69 13.51 11.38 -1.51
C MET A 69 13.81 10.81 -0.13
N ALA A 70 13.81 9.49 0.02
CA ALA A 70 14.15 8.84 1.27
C ALA A 70 15.57 9.18 1.70
N ALA A 71 16.55 9.06 0.80
CA ALA A 71 17.94 9.39 1.07
C ALA A 71 18.14 10.86 1.47
N GLN A 72 17.48 11.79 0.78
CA GLN A 72 17.58 13.22 1.10
C GLN A 72 16.94 13.55 2.45
N LEU A 73 15.77 13.00 2.74
CA LEU A 73 15.05 13.27 3.99
C LEU A 73 15.68 12.64 5.23
N THR A 74 16.49 11.59 5.03
CA THR A 74 17.20 10.91 6.12
C THR A 74 18.65 11.41 6.28
N ASP A 75 19.11 12.31 5.40
CA ASP A 75 20.45 12.90 5.48
C ASP A 75 20.57 13.75 6.75
N PRO A 76 21.53 13.47 7.65
CA PRO A 76 21.76 14.24 8.87
C PRO A 76 21.98 15.74 8.61
N ALA A 77 22.64 16.10 7.50
CA ALA A 77 22.87 17.49 7.14
C ALA A 77 21.55 18.20 6.79
N PHE A 78 20.67 17.53 6.05
CA PHE A 78 19.34 18.08 5.74
C PHE A 78 18.50 18.24 7.03
N ILE A 79 18.48 17.22 7.88
CA ILE A 79 17.72 17.25 9.13
C ILE A 79 18.19 18.41 10.03
N ALA A 80 19.51 18.59 10.20
CA ALA A 80 20.08 19.68 10.95
C ALA A 80 19.72 21.06 10.37
N SER A 81 19.70 21.21 9.05
CA SER A 81 19.35 22.47 8.38
C SER A 81 17.90 22.88 8.57
N VAL A 82 16.98 21.90 8.60
CA VAL A 82 15.54 22.15 8.72
C VAL A 82 15.08 22.26 10.17
N SER A 83 15.74 21.56 11.10
CA SER A 83 15.41 21.59 12.52
C SER A 83 16.01 22.78 13.27
N HIS A 84 16.72 23.69 12.59
CA HIS A 84 17.50 24.78 13.20
C HIS A 84 18.54 24.31 14.24
N ALA A 85 18.88 23.03 14.24
CA ALA A 85 19.94 22.44 15.07
C ALA A 85 21.34 22.59 14.44
N ALA A 86 21.57 23.64 13.66
CA ALA A 86 22.76 23.86 12.83
C ALA A 86 24.10 23.86 13.59
N GLU A 87 24.10 23.97 14.91
CA GLU A 87 25.32 23.98 15.72
C GLU A 87 25.73 22.61 16.29
N GLN A 88 24.87 21.57 16.22
CA GLN A 88 25.17 20.27 16.83
C GLN A 88 24.72 19.09 15.94
N VAL A 89 25.39 18.88 14.82
CA VAL A 89 25.17 17.72 13.92
C VAL A 89 25.45 16.38 14.64
N THR A 90 26.08 16.38 15.80
CA THR A 90 26.50 15.18 16.53
C THR A 90 25.46 14.61 17.51
N ALA A 91 24.32 15.28 17.74
CA ALA A 91 23.29 14.84 18.71
C ALA A 91 21.86 15.13 18.21
N LEU A 92 21.49 14.54 17.06
CA LEU A 92 20.12 14.64 16.56
C LEU A 92 19.17 13.86 17.49
N ASN A 93 18.14 14.55 17.99
CA ASN A 93 17.08 13.97 18.81
C ASN A 93 15.93 13.45 17.91
N TRP A 94 15.14 12.52 18.42
CA TRP A 94 13.96 12.01 17.71
C TRP A 94 12.98 13.13 17.28
N ARG A 95 12.98 14.28 17.92
CA ARG A 95 12.16 15.45 17.58
C ARG A 95 12.61 16.14 16.28
N ASP A 96 13.87 16.04 15.94
CA ASP A 96 14.44 16.69 14.76
C ASP A 96 13.98 16.00 13.48
N TYR A 97 13.51 14.75 13.58
CA TYR A 97 12.99 13.92 12.50
C TYR A 97 11.50 14.16 12.18
N TYR A 98 10.87 15.24 12.68
CA TYR A 98 9.43 15.46 12.47
C TYR A 98 9.03 15.52 10.99
N TRP A 99 9.88 16.06 10.13
CA TRP A 99 9.65 16.08 8.68
C TRP A 99 9.65 14.68 8.08
N VAL A 100 10.49 13.80 8.56
CA VAL A 100 10.55 12.40 8.14
C VAL A 100 9.26 11.67 8.54
N TYR A 101 8.75 11.91 9.75
CA TYR A 101 7.47 11.35 10.21
C TYR A 101 6.29 11.88 9.39
N LEU A 102 6.29 13.18 9.08
CA LEU A 102 5.26 13.79 8.23
C LEU A 102 5.29 13.20 6.82
N PHE A 103 6.48 13.02 6.26
CA PHE A 103 6.67 12.40 4.95
C PHE A 103 6.23 10.92 4.95
N ALA A 104 6.59 10.17 5.98
CA ALA A 104 6.16 8.79 6.17
C ALA A 104 4.63 8.67 6.23
N PHE A 105 3.99 9.57 6.98
CA PHE A 105 2.54 9.68 7.05
C PHE A 105 1.94 10.01 5.68
N ALA A 106 2.48 11.01 5.00
CA ALA A 106 1.99 11.45 3.69
C ALA A 106 2.11 10.36 2.62
N ILE A 107 3.22 9.61 2.58
CA ILE A 107 3.38 8.44 1.70
C ILE A 107 2.33 7.39 2.02
N GLY A 108 2.20 6.99 3.29
CA GLY A 108 1.24 5.98 3.69
C GLY A 108 -0.19 6.36 3.33
N PHE A 109 -0.57 7.60 3.55
CA PHE A 109 -1.88 8.11 3.18
C PHE A 109 -2.10 8.13 1.68
N SER A 110 -1.19 8.75 0.93
CA SER A 110 -1.33 8.98 -0.52
C SER A 110 -1.34 7.68 -1.31
N THR A 111 -0.42 6.76 -1.00
CA THR A 111 -0.34 5.47 -1.70
C THR A 111 -1.56 4.61 -1.40
N THR A 112 -2.02 4.59 -0.16
CA THR A 112 -3.19 3.79 0.24
C THR A 112 -4.48 4.34 -0.35
N ILE A 113 -4.71 5.64 -0.32
CA ILE A 113 -5.93 6.22 -0.88
C ILE A 113 -6.00 6.08 -2.42
N ALA A 114 -4.86 6.03 -3.08
CA ALA A 114 -4.75 5.82 -4.52
C ALA A 114 -4.84 4.33 -4.93
N GLU A 115 -4.83 3.39 -3.97
CA GLU A 115 -4.77 1.95 -4.24
C GLU A 115 -6.02 1.46 -4.98
N PRO A 116 -5.87 0.90 -6.21
CA PRO A 116 -7.03 0.42 -6.99
C PRO A 116 -7.75 -0.77 -6.35
N SER A 117 -7.01 -1.64 -5.66
CA SER A 117 -7.57 -2.81 -4.96
C SER A 117 -8.48 -2.38 -3.81
N LEU A 118 -8.06 -1.38 -3.03
CA LEU A 118 -8.88 -0.79 -1.97
C LEU A 118 -10.15 -0.13 -2.53
N LEU A 119 -10.05 0.55 -3.68
CA LEU A 119 -11.21 1.13 -4.35
C LEU A 119 -12.22 0.04 -4.76
N ALA A 120 -11.75 -1.06 -5.36
CA ALA A 120 -12.61 -2.16 -5.77
C ALA A 120 -13.33 -2.81 -4.58
N VAL A 121 -12.60 -3.05 -3.47
CA VAL A 121 -13.17 -3.58 -2.22
C VAL A 121 -14.17 -2.60 -1.62
N ALA A 122 -13.87 -1.30 -1.60
CA ALA A 122 -14.77 -0.27 -1.06
C ALA A 122 -16.08 -0.16 -1.85
N ILE A 123 -16.02 -0.23 -3.18
CA ILE A 123 -17.22 -0.27 -4.04
C ILE A 123 -18.05 -1.51 -3.73
N LYS A 124 -17.41 -2.67 -3.61
CA LYS A 124 -18.11 -3.92 -3.32
C LYS A 124 -18.73 -3.91 -1.92
N ALA A 125 -18.02 -3.42 -0.92
CA ALA A 125 -18.53 -3.25 0.43
C ALA A 125 -19.75 -2.32 0.48
N ASN A 126 -19.72 -1.21 -0.27
CA ASN A 126 -20.86 -0.31 -0.40
C ASN A 126 -22.08 -1.00 -1.00
N GLN A 127 -21.90 -1.78 -2.07
CA GLN A 127 -22.99 -2.54 -2.71
C GLN A 127 -23.61 -3.57 -1.78
N VAL A 128 -22.78 -4.36 -1.07
CA VAL A 128 -23.26 -5.44 -0.18
C VAL A 128 -23.90 -4.88 1.09
N SER A 129 -23.43 -3.73 1.57
CA SER A 129 -23.99 -3.06 2.75
C SER A 129 -25.19 -2.16 2.45
N ALA A 130 -25.72 -2.19 1.23
CA ALA A 130 -26.80 -1.31 0.78
C ALA A 130 -26.52 0.19 1.05
N GLY A 131 -25.28 0.61 0.86
CA GLY A 131 -24.84 1.99 1.03
C GLY A 131 -24.43 2.38 2.46
N SER A 132 -24.59 1.49 3.46
CA SER A 132 -24.22 1.80 4.84
C SER A 132 -22.72 2.05 5.02
N ILE A 133 -21.89 1.41 4.22
CA ILE A 133 -20.44 1.65 4.17
C ILE A 133 -20.13 2.56 2.99
N GLY A 134 -19.79 3.82 3.28
CA GLY A 134 -19.42 4.79 2.25
C GLY A 134 -18.05 4.46 1.62
N VAL A 135 -17.96 4.49 0.29
CA VAL A 135 -16.72 4.18 -0.45
C VAL A 135 -15.55 5.07 -0.01
N MET A 136 -15.77 6.39 0.04
CA MET A 136 -14.73 7.34 0.44
C MET A 136 -14.40 7.21 1.93
N GLY A 137 -15.40 7.00 2.78
CA GLY A 137 -15.21 6.82 4.22
C GLY A 137 -14.30 5.63 4.53
N LEU A 138 -14.53 4.48 3.89
CA LEU A 138 -13.68 3.30 4.06
C LEU A 138 -12.25 3.55 3.58
N ARG A 139 -12.08 4.15 2.40
CA ARG A 139 -10.75 4.47 1.85
C ARG A 139 -9.95 5.41 2.75
N VAL A 140 -10.59 6.48 3.23
CA VAL A 140 -9.93 7.44 4.14
C VAL A 140 -9.58 6.79 5.48
N ALA A 141 -10.47 5.99 6.05
CA ALA A 141 -10.21 5.29 7.31
C ALA A 141 -9.00 4.34 7.21
N VAL A 142 -8.94 3.54 6.14
CA VAL A 142 -7.82 2.63 5.89
C VAL A 142 -6.53 3.41 5.62
N ALA A 143 -6.59 4.48 4.80
CA ALA A 143 -5.42 5.31 4.49
C ALA A 143 -4.85 5.99 5.74
N LEU A 144 -5.70 6.48 6.64
CA LEU A 144 -5.28 7.03 7.92
C LEU A 144 -4.61 5.98 8.82
N GLY A 145 -5.19 4.78 8.88
CA GLY A 145 -4.60 3.68 9.65
C GLY A 145 -3.20 3.30 9.17
N VAL A 146 -3.02 3.16 7.86
CA VAL A 146 -1.72 2.86 7.24
C VAL A 146 -0.74 4.02 7.45
N ALA A 147 -1.17 5.26 7.26
CA ALA A 147 -0.34 6.45 7.45
C ALA A 147 0.21 6.54 8.89
N ILE A 148 -0.65 6.33 9.88
CA ILE A 148 -0.25 6.29 11.30
C ILE A 148 0.71 5.12 11.55
N GLY A 149 0.41 3.94 11.00
CA GLY A 149 1.27 2.76 11.16
C GLY A 149 2.68 2.97 10.61
N ILE A 150 2.80 3.57 9.41
CA ILE A 150 4.10 3.86 8.78
C ILE A 150 4.85 4.95 9.57
N ALA A 151 4.18 6.01 10.01
CA ALA A 151 4.79 7.06 10.81
C ALA A 151 5.31 6.52 12.16
N LEU A 152 4.54 5.64 12.83
CA LEU A 152 4.98 4.94 14.04
C LEU A 152 6.16 3.99 13.78
N GLY A 153 6.14 3.29 12.64
CA GLY A 153 7.25 2.45 12.22
C GLY A 153 8.54 3.24 12.01
N THR A 154 8.44 4.41 11.37
CA THR A 154 9.55 5.35 11.18
C THR A 154 10.07 5.88 12.53
N TYR A 155 9.17 6.31 13.42
CA TYR A 155 9.52 6.74 14.77
C TYR A 155 10.26 5.66 15.56
N ARG A 156 9.79 4.41 15.45
CA ARG A 156 10.46 3.27 16.07
C ARG A 156 11.89 3.08 15.59
N ILE A 157 12.16 3.23 14.27
CA ILE A 157 13.51 3.09 13.71
C ILE A 157 14.42 4.16 14.29
N VAL A 158 13.98 5.42 14.26
CA VAL A 158 14.73 6.57 14.78
C VAL A 158 15.05 6.44 16.29
N THR A 159 14.11 5.92 17.08
CA THR A 159 14.29 5.75 18.54
C THR A 159 14.98 4.45 18.92
N GLY A 160 15.20 3.52 17.99
CA GLY A 160 15.80 2.21 18.24
C GLY A 160 14.94 1.30 19.13
N THR A 161 13.66 1.61 19.31
CA THR A 161 12.77 0.84 20.21
C THR A 161 12.40 -0.52 19.59
N PRO A 162 12.30 -1.60 20.39
CA PRO A 162 12.01 -2.94 19.89
C PRO A 162 10.64 -3.04 19.24
N LEU A 163 10.57 -3.69 18.05
CA LEU A 163 9.34 -3.81 17.25
C LEU A 163 8.20 -4.53 17.98
N HIS A 164 8.53 -5.52 18.80
CA HIS A 164 7.51 -6.35 19.45
C HIS A 164 6.57 -5.56 20.36
N TRP A 165 7.02 -4.49 20.99
CA TRP A 165 6.16 -3.64 21.81
C TRP A 165 5.05 -2.96 21.01
N TYR A 166 5.38 -2.46 19.81
CA TYR A 166 4.40 -1.85 18.92
C TYR A 166 3.41 -2.87 18.37
N ILE A 167 3.90 -4.08 18.03
CA ILE A 167 3.05 -5.16 17.58
C ILE A 167 2.07 -5.59 18.68
N ILE A 168 2.55 -5.84 19.90
CA ILE A 168 1.70 -6.23 21.02
C ILE A 168 0.65 -5.15 21.32
N ALA A 169 1.08 -3.89 21.43
CA ALA A 169 0.16 -2.78 21.67
C ALA A 169 -0.90 -2.66 20.56
N GLY A 170 -0.48 -2.77 19.29
CA GLY A 170 -1.39 -2.76 18.14
C GLY A 170 -2.42 -3.88 18.20
N TYR A 171 -1.99 -5.10 18.47
CA TYR A 171 -2.92 -6.24 18.59
C TYR A 171 -3.88 -6.09 19.78
N VAL A 172 -3.42 -5.58 20.92
CA VAL A 172 -4.30 -5.30 22.07
C VAL A 172 -5.40 -4.30 21.68
N VAL A 173 -5.02 -3.21 20.99
CA VAL A 173 -5.98 -2.22 20.50
C VAL A 173 -6.99 -2.85 19.53
N VAL A 174 -6.50 -3.62 18.56
CA VAL A 174 -7.35 -4.30 17.56
C VAL A 174 -8.32 -5.29 18.22
N VAL A 175 -7.86 -6.07 19.20
CA VAL A 175 -8.72 -7.01 19.93
C VAL A 175 -9.82 -6.25 20.69
N ILE A 176 -9.47 -5.16 21.39
CA ILE A 176 -10.44 -4.32 22.09
C ILE A 176 -11.46 -3.74 21.11
N GLN A 177 -11.00 -3.18 19.99
CA GLN A 177 -11.89 -2.64 18.96
C GLN A 177 -12.83 -3.70 18.38
N THR A 178 -12.34 -4.93 18.19
CA THR A 178 -13.12 -6.04 17.65
C THR A 178 -14.30 -6.41 18.56
N PHE A 179 -14.15 -6.29 19.89
CA PHE A 179 -15.27 -6.54 20.83
C PHE A 179 -16.41 -5.54 20.67
N PHE A 180 -16.13 -4.32 20.28
CA PHE A 180 -17.13 -3.26 20.10
C PHE A 180 -17.58 -3.10 18.65
N ALA A 181 -16.90 -3.75 17.70
CA ALA A 181 -17.19 -3.60 16.28
C ALA A 181 -18.42 -4.41 15.84
N PRO A 182 -19.26 -3.86 14.94
CA PRO A 182 -20.34 -4.63 14.31
C PRO A 182 -19.77 -5.81 13.52
N LYS A 183 -20.38 -6.99 13.65
CA LYS A 183 -19.93 -8.23 12.99
C LYS A 183 -19.77 -8.11 11.47
N LEU A 184 -20.56 -7.24 10.84
CA LEU A 184 -20.53 -7.00 9.40
C LEU A 184 -19.20 -6.41 8.91
N ILE A 185 -18.55 -5.57 9.73
CA ILE A 185 -17.33 -4.86 9.32
C ILE A 185 -16.06 -5.58 9.74
N ILE A 186 -16.12 -6.54 10.67
CA ILE A 186 -14.92 -7.17 11.24
C ILE A 186 -14.07 -7.83 10.14
N ALA A 187 -14.67 -8.69 9.33
CA ALA A 187 -13.95 -9.39 8.26
C ALA A 187 -13.32 -8.40 7.26
N LEU A 188 -14.08 -7.37 6.86
CA LEU A 188 -13.61 -6.32 5.96
C LEU A 188 -12.45 -5.53 6.55
N ALA A 189 -12.53 -5.19 7.85
CA ALA A 189 -11.48 -4.43 8.54
C ALA A 189 -10.16 -5.22 8.61
N TYR A 190 -10.23 -6.50 8.94
CA TYR A 190 -9.04 -7.37 8.99
C TYR A 190 -8.42 -7.59 7.60
N ASP A 191 -9.25 -7.75 6.56
CA ASP A 191 -8.77 -7.96 5.19
C ASP A 191 -8.19 -6.68 4.55
N SER A 192 -8.67 -5.51 4.97
CA SER A 192 -8.22 -4.22 4.44
C SER A 192 -6.71 -3.99 4.60
N GLY A 193 -6.10 -4.51 5.65
CA GLY A 193 -4.65 -4.47 5.86
C GLY A 193 -3.89 -5.25 4.78
N GLY A 194 -4.36 -6.43 4.39
CA GLY A 194 -3.79 -7.21 3.30
C GLY A 194 -3.98 -6.56 1.92
N VAL A 195 -5.15 -5.97 1.69
CA VAL A 195 -5.48 -5.29 0.43
C VAL A 195 -4.59 -4.08 0.17
N THR A 196 -4.13 -3.39 1.21
CA THR A 196 -3.29 -2.18 1.09
C THR A 196 -1.79 -2.44 0.96
N THR A 197 -1.35 -3.70 1.10
CA THR A 197 0.04 -4.08 0.82
C THR A 197 0.27 -4.11 -0.70
N SER A 198 0.57 -2.93 -1.26
CA SER A 198 0.72 -2.78 -2.70
C SER A 198 2.17 -2.85 -3.17
N THR A 199 2.32 -3.11 -4.46
CA THR A 199 3.61 -3.07 -5.15
C THR A 199 4.24 -1.67 -5.21
N VAL A 200 3.53 -0.63 -4.79
CA VAL A 200 4.01 0.76 -4.71
C VAL A 200 4.35 1.13 -3.27
N THR A 201 3.44 0.91 -2.34
CA THR A 201 3.60 1.30 -0.93
C THR A 201 4.79 0.60 -0.28
N VAL A 202 4.89 -0.72 -0.45
CA VAL A 202 5.92 -1.53 0.22
C VAL A 202 7.35 -1.10 -0.14
N PRO A 203 7.73 -0.94 -1.42
CA PRO A 203 9.09 -0.53 -1.76
C PRO A 203 9.45 0.90 -1.34
N LEU A 204 8.48 1.83 -1.37
CA LEU A 204 8.70 3.19 -0.90
C LEU A 204 8.95 3.23 0.61
N VAL A 205 8.14 2.50 1.37
CA VAL A 205 8.29 2.38 2.83
C VAL A 205 9.58 1.65 3.19
N ALA A 206 9.93 0.59 2.46
CA ALA A 206 11.19 -0.12 2.64
C ALA A 206 12.40 0.78 2.36
N ALA A 207 12.35 1.59 1.28
CA ALA A 207 13.41 2.55 0.97
C ALA A 207 13.59 3.60 2.08
N LEU A 208 12.47 4.12 2.62
CA LEU A 208 12.51 5.05 3.76
C LEU A 208 13.09 4.38 5.01
N GLY A 209 12.67 3.16 5.32
CA GLY A 209 13.16 2.42 6.48
C GLY A 209 14.65 2.10 6.40
N LEU A 210 15.14 1.70 5.21
CA LEU A 210 16.57 1.43 4.97
C LEU A 210 17.42 2.71 5.00
N GLY A 211 16.86 3.85 4.61
CA GLY A 211 17.56 5.15 4.71
C GLY A 211 17.70 5.64 6.15
N LEU A 212 16.87 5.15 7.08
CA LEU A 212 16.89 5.53 8.51
C LEU A 212 17.68 4.54 9.38
N ALA A 213 17.95 3.33 8.89
CA ALA A 213 18.63 2.26 9.63
C ALA A 213 20.14 2.37 9.50
#